data_2c3c626d63e372130fa1e91119cf8fee
#
_entry.id   2c3c626d63e372130fa1e91119cf8fee
#
_cell.length_a   1.000
_cell.length_b   1.000
_cell.length_c   1.000
_cell.angle_alpha   90.00
_cell.angle_beta   90.00
_cell.angle_gamma   90.00
#
_symmetry.space_group_name_H-M   'P 1'
#
loop_
_entity.id
_entity.type
_entity.pdbx_description
1 polymer ?
#
loop_
_entity_poly.entity_id
_entity_poly.type
_entity_poly.pdbx_seq_one_letter_code
_entity_poly.pdbx_strand_id
1 'polypeptide(L)'
;MPSVLIIDDEPNIRRMVGALLTSEGFEVRDAADGAGGLARADDFEPDLVLLDLMIPGAMDGMAVLERLRERFPELPVIMMSGRAGLADAVKATRLGAVNFLEKPLTPEGVLLAIASALELRMARRERTALRADLGLIGELVGDSPSMRELRAMIQRIAPSDARVLITGESGTGKELVAAAIHAQSPRRERPFVRVNCAAIPRDLVESEMFGHERGAFTGATERRLGRFELAHTGTLLLDEVGDLGAEAQAKLLRAIEAKEIERVGGGKPIRIDVRILAATNHDLERAVKAGLFREDLYFRLNVIPVAVSPLRERPADIPALVRHFAALLRRRSGQAPPEWTDEAIRSLARHRWPGNVRELANIVERLSILHAGKTIGAAEVAAVLPMGDGVSAPPLPDLVQSELTLSDTLDEYERLLIERALSAANGVVAEAARRLRTDRPNLYRRMKRLGITAPGE
;
A
#
# COMPACT_ATOMS: atom_id res chain seq x y z
N MET A 1 -9.94 4.13 -28.98
CA MET A 1 -10.11 5.48 -29.56
C MET A 1 -10.58 6.38 -28.42
N PRO A 2 -10.06 7.58 -28.25
CA PRO A 2 -10.57 8.48 -27.23
C PRO A 2 -11.98 8.96 -27.60
N SER A 3 -12.84 9.11 -26.59
CA SER A 3 -14.26 9.41 -26.75
C SER A 3 -14.59 10.82 -26.25
N VAL A 4 -15.37 11.58 -27.01
CA VAL A 4 -15.75 12.97 -26.71
C VAL A 4 -17.26 13.13 -26.71
N LEU A 5 -17.80 13.75 -25.66
CA LEU A 5 -19.21 14.14 -25.58
C LEU A 5 -19.32 15.64 -25.81
N ILE A 6 -20.18 16.06 -26.74
CA ILE A 6 -20.47 17.46 -27.06
C ILE A 6 -21.87 17.82 -26.51
N ILE A 7 -21.94 18.82 -25.64
CA ILE A 7 -23.22 19.32 -25.09
C ILE A 7 -23.35 20.77 -25.49
N ASP A 8 -24.23 21.04 -26.46
CA ASP A 8 -24.44 22.36 -27.06
C ASP A 8 -25.86 22.41 -27.67
N ASP A 9 -26.62 23.47 -27.54
CA ASP A 9 -27.96 23.57 -28.09
C ASP A 9 -27.97 23.83 -29.61
N GLU A 10 -26.88 24.41 -30.15
CA GLU A 10 -26.74 24.73 -31.56
C GLU A 10 -26.44 23.48 -32.41
N PRO A 11 -27.37 23.01 -33.29
CA PRO A 11 -27.15 21.82 -34.11
C PRO A 11 -25.97 21.94 -35.07
N ASN A 12 -25.68 23.19 -35.50
CA ASN A 12 -24.60 23.45 -36.44
C ASN A 12 -23.22 23.25 -35.77
N ILE A 13 -23.09 23.70 -34.53
CA ILE A 13 -21.85 23.52 -33.75
C ILE A 13 -21.65 22.04 -33.47
N ARG A 14 -22.66 21.32 -33.00
CA ARG A 14 -22.57 19.88 -32.76
C ARG A 14 -22.14 19.12 -34.01
N ARG A 15 -22.71 19.43 -35.17
CA ARG A 15 -22.35 18.80 -36.46
C ARG A 15 -20.93 19.13 -36.89
N MET A 16 -20.55 20.40 -36.84
CA MET A 16 -19.25 20.90 -37.28
C MET A 16 -18.13 20.30 -36.41
N VAL A 17 -18.24 20.41 -35.08
CA VAL A 17 -17.27 19.90 -34.15
C VAL A 17 -17.25 18.37 -34.15
N GLY A 18 -18.41 17.74 -34.26
CA GLY A 18 -18.53 16.28 -34.38
C GLY A 18 -17.85 15.74 -35.63
N ALA A 19 -18.06 16.35 -36.80
CA ALA A 19 -17.38 15.95 -38.04
C ALA A 19 -15.87 16.16 -37.97
N LEU A 20 -15.40 17.29 -37.40
CA LEU A 20 -13.99 17.54 -37.17
C LEU A 20 -13.37 16.46 -36.31
N LEU A 21 -13.96 16.16 -35.16
CA LEU A 21 -13.40 15.19 -34.23
C LEU A 21 -13.44 13.74 -34.77
N THR A 22 -14.50 13.40 -35.51
CA THR A 22 -14.58 12.08 -36.16
C THR A 22 -13.51 11.92 -37.24
N SER A 23 -13.19 12.99 -38.01
CA SER A 23 -12.10 12.93 -39.00
C SER A 23 -10.71 12.78 -38.36
N GLU A 24 -10.54 13.23 -37.13
CA GLU A 24 -9.33 13.08 -36.33
C GLU A 24 -9.30 11.79 -35.50
N GLY A 25 -10.27 10.88 -35.68
CA GLY A 25 -10.27 9.56 -35.08
C GLY A 25 -10.85 9.49 -33.67
N PHE A 26 -11.65 10.46 -33.25
CA PHE A 26 -12.38 10.41 -31.99
C PHE A 26 -13.75 9.73 -32.17
N GLU A 27 -14.19 8.99 -31.16
CA GLU A 27 -15.58 8.56 -31.03
C GLU A 27 -16.39 9.70 -30.42
N VAL A 28 -17.45 10.16 -31.14
CA VAL A 28 -18.18 11.34 -30.73
C VAL A 28 -19.65 11.02 -30.46
N ARG A 29 -20.18 11.51 -29.35
CA ARG A 29 -21.62 11.63 -29.08
C ARG A 29 -21.98 13.07 -28.75
N ASP A 30 -23.21 13.46 -29.02
CA ASP A 30 -23.68 14.81 -28.77
C ASP A 30 -25.02 14.83 -28.01
N ALA A 31 -25.27 15.91 -27.30
CA ALA A 31 -26.54 16.21 -26.64
C ALA A 31 -26.93 17.68 -26.87
N ALA A 32 -28.23 17.95 -26.94
CA ALA A 32 -28.77 19.30 -27.19
C ALA A 32 -29.06 20.07 -25.88
N ASP A 33 -29.06 19.42 -24.75
CA ASP A 33 -29.39 19.99 -23.45
C ASP A 33 -28.60 19.31 -22.31
N GLY A 34 -28.63 19.92 -21.13
CA GLY A 34 -27.87 19.46 -19.98
C GLY A 34 -28.31 18.11 -19.42
N ALA A 35 -29.63 17.83 -19.43
CA ALA A 35 -30.17 16.58 -18.92
C ALA A 35 -29.76 15.38 -19.80
N GLY A 36 -29.92 15.57 -21.13
CA GLY A 36 -29.47 14.59 -22.13
C GLY A 36 -27.95 14.40 -22.10
N GLY A 37 -27.19 15.47 -21.85
CA GLY A 37 -25.75 15.42 -21.69
C GLY A 37 -25.32 14.58 -20.50
N LEU A 38 -25.90 14.76 -19.32
CA LEU A 38 -25.64 13.98 -18.13
C LEU A 38 -26.01 12.50 -18.32
N ALA A 39 -27.19 12.20 -18.89
CA ALA A 39 -27.57 10.82 -19.17
C ALA A 39 -26.59 10.11 -20.12
N ARG A 40 -26.14 10.81 -21.17
CA ARG A 40 -25.17 10.27 -22.13
C ARG A 40 -23.77 10.11 -21.50
N ALA A 41 -23.39 10.99 -20.57
CA ALA A 41 -22.12 10.82 -19.84
C ALA A 41 -22.10 9.54 -19.00
N ASP A 42 -23.24 9.16 -18.41
CA ASP A 42 -23.38 7.91 -17.66
C ASP A 42 -23.26 6.66 -18.58
N ASP A 43 -23.89 6.68 -19.76
CA ASP A 43 -23.91 5.51 -20.66
C ASP A 43 -22.68 5.38 -21.55
N PHE A 44 -22.03 6.50 -21.87
CA PHE A 44 -20.94 6.56 -22.84
C PHE A 44 -19.56 6.57 -22.19
N GLU A 45 -19.47 6.98 -20.92
CA GLU A 45 -18.22 7.15 -20.18
C GLU A 45 -17.15 7.94 -21.00
N PRO A 46 -17.41 9.19 -21.40
CA PRO A 46 -16.53 9.92 -22.30
C PRO A 46 -15.16 10.20 -21.69
N ASP A 47 -14.15 10.33 -22.56
CA ASP A 47 -12.81 10.74 -22.15
C ASP A 47 -12.69 12.26 -21.95
N LEU A 48 -13.59 13.04 -22.56
CA LEU A 48 -13.63 14.49 -22.49
C LEU A 48 -15.06 14.99 -22.80
N VAL A 49 -15.46 16.11 -22.18
CA VAL A 49 -16.71 16.81 -22.49
C VAL A 49 -16.42 18.20 -23.01
N LEU A 50 -17.02 18.55 -24.15
CA LEU A 50 -17.18 19.93 -24.64
C LEU A 50 -18.56 20.40 -24.22
N LEU A 51 -18.67 21.47 -23.44
CA LEU A 51 -19.90 21.92 -22.81
C LEU A 51 -20.16 23.40 -23.11
N ASP A 52 -21.27 23.69 -23.74
CA ASP A 52 -21.70 25.09 -23.91
C ASP A 52 -22.14 25.67 -22.55
N LEU A 53 -21.74 26.91 -22.31
CA LEU A 53 -22.15 27.68 -21.16
C LEU A 53 -23.65 28.01 -21.18
N MET A 54 -24.16 28.32 -22.37
CA MET A 54 -25.53 28.86 -22.57
C MET A 54 -26.45 27.80 -23.18
N ILE A 55 -26.72 26.72 -22.45
CA ILE A 55 -27.67 25.69 -22.86
C ILE A 55 -29.08 25.97 -22.30
N PRO A 56 -30.14 25.78 -23.10
CA PRO A 56 -31.50 25.96 -22.63
C PRO A 56 -31.95 24.83 -21.70
N GLY A 57 -32.90 25.15 -20.80
CA GLY A 57 -33.54 24.17 -19.96
C GLY A 57 -33.47 24.48 -18.47
N ALA A 58 -33.73 23.47 -17.63
CA ALA A 58 -33.74 23.60 -16.17
C ALA A 58 -32.34 23.75 -15.56
N MET A 59 -31.27 23.45 -16.33
CA MET A 59 -29.89 23.54 -15.94
C MET A 59 -29.08 24.27 -17.01
N ASP A 60 -28.33 25.28 -16.61
CA ASP A 60 -27.34 25.93 -17.46
C ASP A 60 -26.04 25.14 -17.52
N GLY A 61 -25.09 25.55 -18.36
CA GLY A 61 -23.81 24.86 -18.50
C GLY A 61 -22.96 24.81 -17.22
N MET A 62 -23.09 25.80 -16.33
CA MET A 62 -22.42 25.81 -15.05
C MET A 62 -22.95 24.71 -14.10
N ALA A 63 -24.29 24.57 -14.03
CA ALA A 63 -24.93 23.55 -13.22
C ALA A 63 -24.61 22.13 -13.73
N VAL A 64 -24.52 21.97 -15.08
CA VAL A 64 -24.07 20.70 -15.69
C VAL A 64 -22.60 20.40 -15.33
N LEU A 65 -21.71 21.40 -15.37
CA LEU A 65 -20.33 21.27 -14.97
C LEU A 65 -20.19 20.79 -13.51
N GLU A 66 -20.94 21.41 -12.59
CA GLU A 66 -20.92 21.01 -11.16
C GLU A 66 -21.33 19.54 -11.00
N ARG A 67 -22.43 19.10 -11.65
CA ARG A 67 -22.88 17.70 -11.58
C ARG A 67 -21.92 16.72 -12.24
N LEU A 68 -21.29 17.08 -13.36
CA LEU A 68 -20.28 16.25 -13.99
C LEU A 68 -19.07 16.10 -13.06
N ARG A 69 -18.69 17.15 -12.34
CA ARG A 69 -17.59 17.10 -11.37
C ARG A 69 -17.89 16.26 -10.13
N GLU A 70 -19.11 16.31 -9.64
CA GLU A 70 -19.55 15.45 -8.52
C GLU A 70 -19.55 13.96 -8.90
N ARG A 71 -20.02 13.64 -10.12
CA ARG A 71 -20.13 12.23 -10.58
C ARG A 71 -18.85 11.68 -11.17
N PHE A 72 -18.09 12.50 -11.91
CA PHE A 72 -16.89 12.13 -12.64
C PHE A 72 -15.72 13.10 -12.33
N PRO A 73 -15.10 13.03 -11.13
CA PRO A 73 -14.08 14.01 -10.73
C PRO A 73 -12.86 14.11 -11.66
N GLU A 74 -12.54 13.01 -12.35
CA GLU A 74 -11.39 12.91 -13.25
C GLU A 74 -11.70 13.24 -14.73
N LEU A 75 -12.99 13.49 -15.08
CA LEU A 75 -13.42 13.76 -16.45
C LEU A 75 -13.08 15.21 -16.82
N PRO A 76 -12.22 15.49 -17.80
CA PRO A 76 -11.96 16.86 -18.24
C PRO A 76 -13.17 17.44 -18.94
N VAL A 77 -13.54 18.65 -18.54
CA VAL A 77 -14.61 19.44 -19.16
C VAL A 77 -14.00 20.73 -19.71
N ILE A 78 -14.21 20.98 -21.00
CA ILE A 78 -13.88 22.22 -21.69
C ILE A 78 -15.18 23.00 -21.91
N MET A 79 -15.24 24.22 -21.39
CA MET A 79 -16.39 25.08 -21.58
C MET A 79 -16.30 25.82 -22.94
N MET A 80 -17.44 26.00 -23.61
CA MET A 80 -17.55 26.79 -24.84
C MET A 80 -18.52 27.94 -24.60
N SER A 81 -18.29 29.14 -25.18
CA SER A 81 -19.24 30.24 -25.10
C SER A 81 -19.06 31.30 -26.18
N GLY A 82 -20.17 31.86 -26.63
CA GLY A 82 -20.18 32.96 -27.62
C GLY A 82 -20.19 34.38 -27.00
N ARG A 83 -20.43 34.51 -25.71
CA ARG A 83 -20.58 35.82 -25.03
C ARG A 83 -20.07 35.85 -23.61
N ALA A 84 -19.18 34.93 -23.24
CA ALA A 84 -18.67 34.87 -21.86
C ALA A 84 -17.70 36.01 -21.59
N GLY A 85 -17.92 36.71 -20.49
CA GLY A 85 -16.91 37.63 -19.93
C GLY A 85 -15.83 36.88 -19.19
N LEU A 86 -14.75 37.58 -18.89
CA LEU A 86 -13.64 37.05 -18.07
C LEU A 86 -14.15 36.44 -16.72
N ALA A 87 -15.24 37.00 -16.18
CA ALA A 87 -15.84 36.52 -14.94
C ALA A 87 -16.39 35.09 -15.06
N ASP A 88 -17.00 34.73 -16.21
CA ASP A 88 -17.58 33.40 -16.45
C ASP A 88 -16.45 32.36 -16.62
N ALA A 89 -15.40 32.70 -17.34
CA ALA A 89 -14.23 31.85 -17.48
C ALA A 89 -13.53 31.56 -16.12
N VAL A 90 -13.39 32.57 -15.27
CA VAL A 90 -12.85 32.44 -13.91
C VAL A 90 -13.77 31.56 -13.05
N LYS A 91 -15.09 31.74 -13.14
CA LYS A 91 -16.07 30.92 -12.40
C LYS A 91 -16.02 29.46 -12.86
N ALA A 92 -16.03 29.20 -14.18
CA ALA A 92 -15.91 27.86 -14.73
C ALA A 92 -14.62 27.15 -14.29
N THR A 93 -13.50 27.84 -14.31
CA THR A 93 -12.20 27.31 -13.84
C THR A 93 -12.23 26.96 -12.34
N ARG A 94 -12.87 27.80 -11.51
CA ARG A 94 -13.05 27.50 -10.07
C ARG A 94 -13.93 26.27 -9.83
N LEU A 95 -14.94 26.04 -10.68
CA LEU A 95 -15.80 24.86 -10.65
C LEU A 95 -15.12 23.64 -11.26
N GLY A 96 -13.91 23.78 -11.79
CA GLY A 96 -13.07 22.69 -12.24
C GLY A 96 -13.08 22.46 -13.77
N ALA A 97 -13.54 23.39 -14.59
CA ALA A 97 -13.30 23.34 -16.03
C ALA A 97 -11.78 23.37 -16.30
N VAL A 98 -11.33 22.53 -17.25
CA VAL A 98 -9.90 22.42 -17.60
C VAL A 98 -9.49 23.53 -18.57
N ASN A 99 -10.39 23.93 -19.44
CA ASN A 99 -10.16 24.97 -20.42
C ASN A 99 -11.48 25.68 -20.79
N PHE A 100 -11.35 26.79 -21.50
CA PHE A 100 -12.45 27.60 -21.97
C PHE A 100 -12.21 28.03 -23.44
N LEU A 101 -13.18 27.79 -24.30
CA LEU A 101 -13.12 28.14 -25.73
C LEU A 101 -14.16 29.22 -26.05
N GLU A 102 -13.74 30.29 -26.71
CA GLU A 102 -14.62 31.34 -27.19
C GLU A 102 -15.15 31.01 -28.60
N LYS A 103 -16.43 31.14 -28.82
CA LYS A 103 -17.05 31.03 -30.15
C LYS A 103 -16.84 32.37 -30.91
N PRO A 104 -16.48 32.34 -32.22
CA PRO A 104 -16.54 31.20 -33.13
C PRO A 104 -15.36 30.23 -32.95
N LEU A 105 -15.68 28.92 -32.92
CA LEU A 105 -14.71 27.87 -32.74
C LEU A 105 -13.83 27.69 -34.00
N THR A 106 -12.52 27.70 -33.84
CA THR A 106 -11.61 27.33 -34.92
C THR A 106 -11.20 25.85 -34.79
N PRO A 107 -11.04 25.11 -35.90
CA PRO A 107 -10.61 23.72 -35.86
C PRO A 107 -9.32 23.51 -35.03
N GLU A 108 -8.31 24.34 -35.23
CA GLU A 108 -7.03 24.29 -34.55
C GLU A 108 -7.19 24.57 -33.05
N GLY A 109 -8.03 25.53 -32.66
CA GLY A 109 -8.27 25.86 -31.26
C GLY A 109 -8.97 24.73 -30.51
N VAL A 110 -9.95 24.08 -31.14
CA VAL A 110 -10.65 22.92 -30.56
C VAL A 110 -9.70 21.75 -30.39
N LEU A 111 -8.93 21.37 -31.41
CA LEU A 111 -8.00 20.25 -31.35
C LEU A 111 -6.88 20.48 -30.34
N LEU A 112 -6.34 21.68 -30.26
CA LEU A 112 -5.30 22.03 -29.27
C LEU A 112 -5.83 21.93 -27.84
N ALA A 113 -7.03 22.43 -27.59
CA ALA A 113 -7.65 22.38 -26.26
C ALA A 113 -7.94 20.93 -25.83
N ILE A 114 -8.44 20.09 -26.75
CA ILE A 114 -8.72 18.68 -26.50
C ILE A 114 -7.40 17.92 -26.24
N ALA A 115 -6.38 18.12 -27.09
CA ALA A 115 -5.08 17.47 -26.91
C ALA A 115 -4.48 17.79 -25.54
N SER A 116 -4.46 19.07 -25.15
CA SER A 116 -3.93 19.51 -23.86
C SER A 116 -4.73 18.92 -22.68
N ALA A 117 -6.07 18.84 -22.78
CA ALA A 117 -6.91 18.31 -21.73
C ALA A 117 -6.74 16.78 -21.56
N LEU A 118 -6.61 16.04 -22.67
CA LEU A 118 -6.36 14.59 -22.67
C LEU A 118 -4.95 14.26 -22.16
N GLU A 119 -3.93 15.03 -22.57
CA GLU A 119 -2.56 14.87 -22.07
C GLU A 119 -2.51 15.08 -20.55
N LEU A 120 -3.14 16.12 -20.03
CA LEU A 120 -3.23 16.36 -18.59
C LEU A 120 -3.94 15.21 -17.86
N ARG A 121 -5.02 14.64 -18.44
CA ARG A 121 -5.72 13.47 -17.90
C ARG A 121 -4.81 12.24 -17.90
N MET A 122 -4.10 11.97 -19.01
CA MET A 122 -3.17 10.85 -19.10
C MET A 122 -2.05 10.98 -18.06
N ALA A 123 -1.42 12.14 -17.94
CA ALA A 123 -0.38 12.40 -16.94
C ALA A 123 -0.90 12.21 -15.49
N ARG A 124 -2.14 12.63 -15.20
CA ARG A 124 -2.79 12.39 -13.90
C ARG A 124 -3.06 10.92 -13.67
N ARG A 125 -3.59 10.19 -14.66
CA ARG A 125 -3.83 8.73 -14.59
C ARG A 125 -2.53 7.96 -14.40
N GLU A 126 -1.49 8.31 -15.17
CA GLU A 126 -0.16 7.69 -15.05
C GLU A 126 0.45 7.95 -13.67
N ARG A 127 0.37 9.18 -13.16
CA ARG A 127 0.78 9.52 -11.79
C ARG A 127 -0.01 8.71 -10.75
N THR A 128 -1.32 8.54 -10.95
CA THR A 128 -2.18 7.77 -10.04
C THR A 128 -1.86 6.28 -10.12
N ALA A 129 -1.63 5.74 -11.33
CA ALA A 129 -1.22 4.36 -11.54
C ALA A 129 0.17 4.10 -10.94
N LEU A 130 1.16 4.97 -11.17
CA LEU A 130 2.47 4.91 -10.54
C LEU A 130 2.38 4.98 -9.01
N ARG A 131 1.49 5.82 -8.46
CA ARG A 131 1.24 5.86 -7.01
C ARG A 131 0.59 4.57 -6.50
N ALA A 132 -0.30 3.95 -7.28
CA ALA A 132 -0.91 2.66 -6.94
C ALA A 132 0.11 1.51 -7.03
N ASP A 133 0.92 1.47 -8.08
CA ASP A 133 2.00 0.48 -8.25
C ASP A 133 3.09 0.62 -7.19
N LEU A 134 3.32 1.85 -6.71
CA LEU A 134 4.22 2.12 -5.58
C LEU A 134 3.58 1.82 -4.22
N GLY A 135 2.36 1.24 -4.17
CA GLY A 135 1.64 0.96 -2.91
C GLY A 135 1.17 2.23 -2.17
N LEU A 136 1.10 3.38 -2.87
CA LEU A 136 0.69 4.67 -2.28
C LEU A 136 -0.84 4.83 -2.20
N ILE A 137 -1.59 3.95 -2.87
CA ILE A 137 -3.06 3.93 -2.88
C ILE A 137 -3.51 2.50 -2.55
N GLY A 138 -3.13 2.01 -1.38
CA GLY A 138 -3.75 0.84 -0.80
C GLY A 138 -4.83 1.28 0.19
N GLU A 139 -6.06 0.84 0.01
CA GLU A 139 -7.09 1.06 1.02
C GLU A 139 -6.77 0.23 2.27
N LEU A 140 -6.97 0.82 3.43
CA LEU A 140 -6.96 0.09 4.69
C LEU A 140 -8.23 -0.77 4.77
N VAL A 141 -8.13 -2.02 4.32
CA VAL A 141 -9.25 -2.98 4.26
C VAL A 141 -9.42 -3.66 5.61
N GLY A 142 -10.68 -3.86 6.02
CA GLY A 142 -11.09 -4.53 7.25
C GLY A 142 -12.05 -3.66 8.08
N ASP A 143 -12.96 -4.31 8.81
CA ASP A 143 -13.97 -3.67 9.66
C ASP A 143 -13.96 -4.18 11.11
N SER A 144 -12.88 -4.84 11.49
CA SER A 144 -12.66 -5.24 12.89
C SER A 144 -12.62 -4.01 13.83
N PRO A 145 -12.90 -4.18 15.12
CA PRO A 145 -12.81 -3.09 16.09
C PRO A 145 -11.47 -2.37 16.06
N SER A 146 -10.36 -3.12 16.00
CA SER A 146 -9.00 -2.56 15.93
C SER A 146 -8.77 -1.71 14.66
N MET A 147 -9.32 -2.13 13.50
CA MET A 147 -9.22 -1.35 12.27
C MET A 147 -10.09 -0.10 12.29
N ARG A 148 -11.25 -0.13 12.95
CA ARG A 148 -12.09 1.07 13.14
C ARG A 148 -11.42 2.08 14.07
N GLU A 149 -10.83 1.62 15.17
CA GLU A 149 -10.05 2.47 16.08
C GLU A 149 -8.84 3.08 15.38
N LEU A 150 -8.11 2.29 14.59
CA LEU A 150 -6.99 2.76 13.81
C LEU A 150 -7.40 3.87 12.82
N ARG A 151 -8.50 3.69 12.09
CA ARG A 151 -9.03 4.73 11.18
C ARG A 151 -9.44 6.00 11.93
N ALA A 152 -10.12 5.86 13.05
CA ALA A 152 -10.50 7.00 13.90
C ALA A 152 -9.26 7.74 14.43
N MET A 153 -8.20 7.01 14.78
CA MET A 153 -6.94 7.61 15.18
C MET A 153 -6.28 8.36 14.01
N ILE A 154 -6.21 7.75 12.81
CA ILE A 154 -5.69 8.39 11.60
C ILE A 154 -6.41 9.70 11.31
N GLN A 155 -7.74 9.72 11.36
CA GLN A 155 -8.55 10.92 11.14
C GLN A 155 -8.22 12.05 12.12
N ARG A 156 -7.93 11.73 13.38
CA ARG A 156 -7.57 12.73 14.41
C ARG A 156 -6.16 13.27 14.23
N ILE A 157 -5.21 12.44 13.83
CA ILE A 157 -3.79 12.85 13.76
C ILE A 157 -3.40 13.41 12.39
N ALA A 158 -4.10 13.05 11.32
CA ALA A 158 -3.77 13.47 9.96
C ALA A 158 -3.72 15.00 9.79
N PRO A 159 -4.65 15.80 10.35
CA PRO A 159 -4.63 17.26 10.22
C PRO A 159 -3.44 17.94 10.90
N SER A 160 -2.76 17.28 11.85
CA SER A 160 -1.62 17.85 12.57
C SER A 160 -0.30 17.59 11.82
N ASP A 161 0.72 18.41 12.08
CA ASP A 161 2.10 18.18 11.63
C ASP A 161 2.91 17.32 12.63
N ALA A 162 2.25 16.72 13.62
CA ALA A 162 2.91 15.89 14.62
C ALA A 162 3.60 14.67 13.97
N ARG A 163 4.74 14.30 14.55
CA ARG A 163 5.46 13.07 14.19
C ARG A 163 4.70 11.87 14.72
N VAL A 164 4.70 10.80 13.95
CA VAL A 164 3.98 9.57 14.27
C VAL A 164 4.95 8.41 14.20
N LEU A 165 4.96 7.58 15.23
CA LEU A 165 5.68 6.31 15.23
C LEU A 165 4.68 5.16 15.05
N ILE A 166 4.76 4.48 13.92
CA ILE A 166 3.88 3.37 13.56
C ILE A 166 4.60 2.06 13.89
N THR A 167 4.06 1.30 14.84
CA THR A 167 4.63 0.02 15.26
C THR A 167 3.74 -1.15 14.86
N GLY A 168 4.33 -2.30 14.61
CA GLY A 168 3.62 -3.53 14.28
C GLY A 168 4.50 -4.52 13.53
N GLU A 169 4.10 -5.78 13.50
CA GLU A 169 4.83 -6.84 12.83
C GLU A 169 5.02 -6.58 11.33
N SER A 170 6.01 -7.27 10.74
CA SER A 170 6.21 -7.20 9.29
C SER A 170 4.95 -7.67 8.55
N GLY A 171 4.59 -6.96 7.46
CA GLY A 171 3.43 -7.31 6.64
C GLY A 171 2.06 -6.91 7.20
N THR A 172 1.97 -6.19 8.33
CA THR A 172 0.69 -5.71 8.90
C THR A 172 0.06 -4.55 8.15
N GLY A 173 0.83 -3.82 7.30
CA GLY A 173 0.37 -2.67 6.54
C GLY A 173 0.78 -1.31 7.09
N LYS A 174 1.89 -1.21 7.83
CA LYS A 174 2.43 0.06 8.38
C LYS A 174 2.58 1.16 7.32
N GLU A 175 3.08 0.82 6.13
CA GLU A 175 3.18 1.77 5.01
C GLU A 175 1.81 2.32 4.57
N LEU A 176 0.77 1.48 4.54
CA LEU A 176 -0.59 1.91 4.19
C LEU A 176 -1.16 2.86 5.23
N VAL A 177 -0.85 2.64 6.51
CA VAL A 177 -1.22 3.57 7.59
C VAL A 177 -0.55 4.93 7.38
N ALA A 178 0.75 4.95 7.08
CA ALA A 178 1.47 6.19 6.79
C ALA A 178 0.91 6.91 5.55
N ALA A 179 0.60 6.17 4.49
CA ALA A 179 -0.04 6.72 3.29
C ALA A 179 -1.42 7.31 3.58
N ALA A 180 -2.23 6.63 4.41
CA ALA A 180 -3.55 7.12 4.83
C ALA A 180 -3.46 8.40 5.70
N ILE A 181 -2.46 8.50 6.58
CA ILE A 181 -2.17 9.73 7.35
C ILE A 181 -1.82 10.88 6.41
N HIS A 182 -0.93 10.65 5.43
CA HIS A 182 -0.54 11.67 4.46
C HIS A 182 -1.74 12.10 3.59
N ALA A 183 -2.51 11.16 3.05
CA ALA A 183 -3.66 11.44 2.17
C ALA A 183 -4.76 12.27 2.84
N GLN A 184 -4.91 12.18 4.16
CA GLN A 184 -5.89 12.95 4.93
C GLN A 184 -5.28 14.20 5.59
N SER A 185 -4.01 14.52 5.31
CA SER A 185 -3.30 15.67 5.87
C SER A 185 -3.44 16.92 4.99
N PRO A 186 -3.14 18.12 5.54
CA PRO A 186 -3.01 19.36 4.75
C PRO A 186 -1.93 19.25 3.66
N ARG A 187 -0.99 18.30 3.79
CA ARG A 187 0.11 18.06 2.85
C ARG A 187 -0.22 17.01 1.78
N ARG A 188 -1.48 16.58 1.62
CA ARG A 188 -1.91 15.50 0.70
C ARG A 188 -1.50 15.72 -0.76
N GLU A 189 -1.44 16.98 -1.22
CA GLU A 189 -1.02 17.36 -2.58
C GLU A 189 0.50 17.55 -2.70
N ARG A 190 1.24 17.47 -1.59
CA ARG A 190 2.69 17.63 -1.51
C ARG A 190 3.40 16.27 -1.67
N PRO A 191 4.72 16.25 -1.88
CA PRO A 191 5.46 14.99 -2.00
C PRO A 191 5.27 14.07 -0.79
N PHE A 192 5.05 12.78 -1.06
CA PHE A 192 5.16 11.70 -0.08
C PHE A 192 6.35 10.83 -0.45
N VAL A 193 7.45 10.99 0.24
CA VAL A 193 8.70 10.26 0.00
C VAL A 193 8.81 9.13 1.01
N ARG A 194 9.20 7.93 0.55
CA ARG A 194 9.40 6.74 1.39
C ARG A 194 10.85 6.32 1.35
N VAL A 195 11.35 5.90 2.49
CA VAL A 195 12.69 5.33 2.65
C VAL A 195 12.56 4.07 3.49
N ASN A 196 12.92 2.94 2.91
CA ASN A 196 13.07 1.71 3.68
C ASN A 196 14.52 1.62 4.15
N CYS A 197 14.73 1.84 5.46
CA CYS A 197 16.07 1.91 6.06
C CYS A 197 16.78 0.55 6.06
N ALA A 198 16.03 -0.56 6.10
CA ALA A 198 16.58 -1.90 6.04
C ALA A 198 17.05 -2.31 4.63
N ALA A 199 16.46 -1.72 3.57
CA ALA A 199 16.78 -2.07 2.19
C ALA A 199 18.04 -1.36 1.65
N ILE A 200 18.54 -0.34 2.34
CA ILE A 200 19.69 0.44 1.92
C ILE A 200 20.95 -0.10 2.60
N PRO A 201 22.03 -0.39 1.85
CA PRO A 201 23.31 -0.73 2.45
C PRO A 201 23.76 0.35 3.44
N ARG A 202 24.30 -0.06 4.61
CA ARG A 202 24.64 0.86 5.71
C ARG A 202 25.50 2.04 5.26
N ASP A 203 26.47 1.80 4.39
CA ASP A 203 27.40 2.82 3.88
C ASP A 203 26.71 3.86 2.95
N LEU A 204 25.54 3.53 2.41
CA LEU A 204 24.79 4.39 1.49
C LEU A 204 23.59 5.09 2.16
N VAL A 205 23.19 4.68 3.37
CA VAL A 205 22.02 5.23 4.06
C VAL A 205 22.09 6.75 4.18
N GLU A 206 23.25 7.29 4.59
CA GLU A 206 23.43 8.73 4.73
C GLU A 206 23.33 9.46 3.39
N SER A 207 23.97 8.94 2.36
CA SER A 207 23.92 9.50 1.01
C SER A 207 22.52 9.48 0.42
N GLU A 208 21.75 8.40 0.63
CA GLU A 208 20.36 8.32 0.17
C GLU A 208 19.44 9.24 0.97
N MET A 209 19.60 9.32 2.29
CA MET A 209 18.73 10.15 3.13
C MET A 209 19.01 11.65 2.98
N PHE A 210 20.29 12.06 3.06
CA PHE A 210 20.70 13.46 3.14
C PHE A 210 21.27 14.02 1.83
N GLY A 211 21.58 13.14 0.85
CA GLY A 211 22.22 13.52 -0.40
C GLY A 211 23.75 13.63 -0.25
N HIS A 212 24.42 13.83 -1.37
CA HIS A 212 25.87 14.01 -1.39
C HIS A 212 26.30 15.06 -2.42
N GLU A 213 27.42 15.70 -2.15
CA GLU A 213 28.11 16.54 -3.10
C GLU A 213 29.07 15.70 -3.97
N ARG A 214 29.43 16.24 -5.14
CA ARG A 214 30.41 15.59 -6.02
C ARG A 214 31.73 15.39 -5.28
N GLY A 215 32.28 14.18 -5.33
CA GLY A 215 33.55 13.82 -4.68
C GLY A 215 33.42 13.48 -3.20
N ALA A 216 32.23 13.36 -2.64
CA ALA A 216 32.02 13.05 -1.22
C ALA A 216 32.57 11.66 -0.79
N PHE A 217 32.60 10.71 -1.73
CA PHE A 217 33.17 9.38 -1.54
C PHE A 217 33.61 8.78 -2.90
N THR A 218 34.31 7.68 -2.88
CA THR A 218 34.72 6.95 -4.09
C THR A 218 33.50 6.47 -4.87
N GLY A 219 33.22 7.09 -6.04
CA GLY A 219 32.03 6.84 -6.85
C GLY A 219 31.00 7.97 -6.87
N ALA A 220 31.16 9.03 -6.07
CA ALA A 220 30.33 10.23 -6.11
C ALA A 220 30.72 11.14 -7.29
N THR A 221 30.40 10.72 -8.52
CA THR A 221 30.76 11.44 -9.75
C THR A 221 29.94 12.71 -9.95
N GLU A 222 28.70 12.74 -9.43
CA GLU A 222 27.76 13.83 -9.54
C GLU A 222 27.13 14.15 -8.18
N ARG A 223 26.58 15.36 -8.05
CA ARG A 223 25.77 15.73 -6.89
C ARG A 223 24.42 15.04 -6.95
N ARG A 224 23.94 14.48 -5.82
CA ARG A 224 22.62 13.86 -5.73
C ARG A 224 21.81 14.44 -4.57
N LEU A 225 20.51 14.71 -4.83
CA LEU A 225 19.57 15.16 -3.81
C LEU A 225 19.18 13.99 -2.90
N GLY A 226 19.12 14.26 -1.58
CA GLY A 226 18.66 13.30 -0.59
C GLY A 226 17.14 13.23 -0.46
N ARG A 227 16.65 12.17 0.20
CA ARG A 227 15.22 11.97 0.43
C ARG A 227 14.59 13.10 1.24
N PHE A 228 15.31 13.71 2.16
CA PHE A 228 14.83 14.88 2.90
C PHE A 228 14.60 16.08 1.99
N GLU A 229 15.49 16.33 1.02
CA GLU A 229 15.29 17.41 0.05
C GLU A 229 14.08 17.14 -0.85
N LEU A 230 13.94 15.88 -1.32
CA LEU A 230 12.81 15.46 -2.16
C LEU A 230 11.47 15.54 -1.42
N ALA A 231 11.48 15.37 -0.09
CA ALA A 231 10.30 15.46 0.76
C ALA A 231 9.98 16.90 1.20
N HIS A 232 10.75 17.90 0.77
CA HIS A 232 10.54 19.28 1.18
C HIS A 232 9.10 19.77 0.93
N THR A 233 8.49 20.44 1.93
CA THR A 233 7.07 20.82 2.02
C THR A 233 6.07 19.67 2.13
N GLY A 234 6.53 18.41 2.07
CA GLY A 234 5.72 17.21 2.07
C GLY A 234 5.86 16.37 3.34
N THR A 235 5.83 15.05 3.14
CA THR A 235 5.94 14.04 4.20
C THR A 235 7.01 13.01 3.83
N LEU A 236 7.85 12.64 4.80
CA LEU A 236 8.85 11.59 4.70
C LEU A 236 8.43 10.42 5.60
N LEU A 237 8.30 9.24 5.03
CA LEU A 237 8.16 7.98 5.76
C LEU A 237 9.53 7.31 5.87
N LEU A 238 9.97 7.08 7.10
CA LEU A 238 11.13 6.26 7.45
C LEU A 238 10.61 4.88 7.85
N ASP A 239 10.65 3.92 6.93
CA ASP A 239 10.24 2.54 7.22
C ASP A 239 11.42 1.75 7.76
N GLU A 240 11.16 0.89 8.73
CA GLU A 240 12.13 0.11 9.52
C GLU A 240 13.24 1.01 10.12
N VAL A 241 12.82 2.10 10.77
CA VAL A 241 13.73 3.09 11.36
C VAL A 241 14.67 2.49 12.43
N GLY A 242 14.29 1.37 13.03
CA GLY A 242 15.10 0.63 14.00
C GLY A 242 16.41 0.05 13.43
N ASP A 243 16.50 -0.08 12.09
CA ASP A 243 17.69 -0.63 11.42
C ASP A 243 18.76 0.43 11.10
N LEU A 244 18.50 1.71 11.43
CA LEU A 244 19.46 2.78 11.21
C LEU A 244 20.72 2.63 12.09
N GLY A 245 21.89 2.80 11.47
CA GLY A 245 23.17 2.88 12.20
C GLY A 245 23.29 4.16 13.03
N ALA A 246 24.20 4.16 14.01
CA ALA A 246 24.35 5.25 14.99
C ALA A 246 24.63 6.61 14.34
N GLU A 247 25.40 6.68 13.25
CA GLU A 247 25.70 7.92 12.52
C GLU A 247 24.44 8.49 11.87
N ALA A 248 23.67 7.64 11.17
CA ALA A 248 22.41 8.04 10.55
C ALA A 248 21.37 8.49 11.60
N GLN A 249 21.32 7.81 12.76
CA GLN A 249 20.47 8.23 13.89
C GLN A 249 20.82 9.63 14.38
N ALA A 250 22.11 9.96 14.51
CA ALA A 250 22.55 11.29 14.96
C ALA A 250 22.21 12.39 13.97
N LYS A 251 22.40 12.13 12.66
CA LYS A 251 22.01 13.07 11.59
C LYS A 251 20.51 13.26 11.50
N LEU A 252 19.74 12.15 11.65
CA LEU A 252 18.29 12.19 11.69
C LEU A 252 17.78 13.06 12.84
N LEU A 253 18.37 12.94 14.03
CA LEU A 253 18.03 13.76 15.19
C LEU A 253 18.22 15.25 14.87
N ARG A 254 19.38 15.63 14.30
CA ARG A 254 19.63 17.00 13.86
C ARG A 254 18.61 17.51 12.87
N ALA A 255 18.28 16.70 11.85
CA ALA A 255 17.27 17.05 10.85
C ALA A 255 15.89 17.29 11.47
N ILE A 256 15.52 16.53 12.52
CA ILE A 256 14.26 16.68 13.24
C ILE A 256 14.25 17.96 14.10
N GLU A 257 15.35 18.27 14.78
CA GLU A 257 15.41 19.38 15.75
C GLU A 257 15.67 20.73 15.09
N ALA A 258 16.72 20.81 14.26
CA ALA A 258 17.10 22.04 13.59
C ALA A 258 16.25 22.35 12.34
N LYS A 259 15.53 21.36 11.80
CA LYS A 259 14.88 21.43 10.49
C LYS A 259 15.87 21.79 9.36
N GLU A 260 17.08 21.31 9.49
CA GLU A 260 18.18 21.52 8.56
C GLU A 260 18.91 20.19 8.34
N ILE A 261 19.42 20.00 7.14
CA ILE A 261 20.27 18.88 6.78
C ILE A 261 21.56 19.37 6.15
N GLU A 262 22.58 18.52 6.16
CA GLU A 262 23.82 18.71 5.43
C GLU A 262 24.06 17.50 4.52
N ARG A 263 24.45 17.77 3.27
CA ARG A 263 24.84 16.68 2.34
C ARG A 263 26.17 16.07 2.77
N VAL A 264 26.33 14.79 2.46
CA VAL A 264 27.61 14.10 2.67
C VAL A 264 28.69 14.79 1.82
N GLY A 265 29.80 15.16 2.43
CA GLY A 265 30.87 15.94 1.78
C GLY A 265 30.54 17.42 1.57
N GLY A 266 29.40 17.92 2.05
CA GLY A 266 29.00 19.32 2.02
C GLY A 266 29.18 19.99 3.37
N GLY A 267 29.34 21.33 3.39
CA GLY A 267 29.44 22.12 4.63
C GLY A 267 28.36 23.18 4.77
N LYS A 268 27.31 23.17 3.92
CA LYS A 268 26.24 24.17 3.98
C LYS A 268 24.94 23.55 4.51
N PRO A 269 24.35 24.07 5.58
CA PRO A 269 23.05 23.63 6.04
C PRO A 269 21.95 24.01 5.03
N ILE A 270 21.02 23.08 4.80
CA ILE A 270 19.88 23.24 3.90
C ILE A 270 18.61 23.14 4.76
N ARG A 271 17.82 24.20 4.78
CA ARG A 271 16.54 24.22 5.53
C ARG A 271 15.52 23.34 4.85
N ILE A 272 14.84 22.53 5.66
CA ILE A 272 13.79 21.62 5.23
C ILE A 272 12.52 21.84 6.04
N ASP A 273 11.38 21.72 5.39
CA ASP A 273 10.07 21.63 6.03
C ASP A 273 9.45 20.29 5.65
N VAL A 274 9.59 19.29 6.53
CA VAL A 274 9.18 17.91 6.27
C VAL A 274 8.42 17.37 7.47
N ARG A 275 7.20 16.84 7.23
CA ARG A 275 6.50 16.04 8.24
C ARG A 275 7.11 14.65 8.26
N ILE A 276 7.50 14.15 9.43
CA ILE A 276 8.13 12.83 9.57
C ILE A 276 7.12 11.82 10.13
N LEU A 277 7.00 10.69 9.43
CA LEU A 277 6.35 9.48 9.89
C LEU A 277 7.44 8.40 9.98
N ALA A 278 7.51 7.67 11.08
CA ALA A 278 8.44 6.56 11.26
C ALA A 278 7.66 5.26 11.43
N ALA A 279 8.15 4.17 10.85
CA ALA A 279 7.59 2.85 11.02
C ALA A 279 8.67 1.84 11.41
N THR A 280 8.31 0.85 12.24
CA THR A 280 9.22 -0.22 12.62
C THR A 280 8.47 -1.47 13.10
N ASN A 281 9.10 -2.64 12.94
CA ASN A 281 8.69 -3.89 13.56
C ASN A 281 9.51 -4.19 14.83
N HIS A 282 10.54 -3.40 15.13
CA HIS A 282 11.38 -3.55 16.30
C HIS A 282 10.77 -2.91 17.54
N ASP A 283 11.01 -3.50 18.69
CA ASP A 283 10.80 -2.87 20.00
C ASP A 283 11.91 -1.85 20.26
N LEU A 284 11.63 -0.58 19.95
CA LEU A 284 12.60 0.50 20.10
C LEU A 284 12.95 0.77 21.57
N GLU A 285 12.03 0.54 22.52
CA GLU A 285 12.33 0.72 23.95
C GLU A 285 13.39 -0.29 24.41
N ARG A 286 13.25 -1.52 23.94
CA ARG A 286 14.27 -2.57 24.19
C ARG A 286 15.58 -2.24 23.46
N ALA A 287 15.53 -1.72 22.25
CA ALA A 287 16.71 -1.30 21.50
C ALA A 287 17.46 -0.14 22.19
N VAL A 288 16.73 0.83 22.78
CA VAL A 288 17.31 1.90 23.58
C VAL A 288 18.03 1.35 24.80
N LYS A 289 17.38 0.45 25.55
CA LYS A 289 18.01 -0.22 26.72
C LYS A 289 19.27 -1.01 26.37
N ALA A 290 19.31 -1.57 25.17
CA ALA A 290 20.45 -2.31 24.63
C ALA A 290 21.54 -1.40 24.01
N GLY A 291 21.36 -0.08 23.97
CA GLY A 291 22.29 0.87 23.35
C GLY A 291 22.36 0.80 21.81
N LEU A 292 21.41 0.12 21.17
CA LEU A 292 21.31 -0.02 19.72
C LEU A 292 20.55 1.14 19.05
N PHE A 293 19.72 1.84 19.83
CA PHE A 293 18.98 3.00 19.38
C PHE A 293 19.13 4.15 20.38
N ARG A 294 19.25 5.39 19.87
CA ARG A 294 19.44 6.55 20.72
C ARG A 294 18.13 6.93 21.42
N GLU A 295 18.22 7.17 22.72
CA GLU A 295 17.07 7.57 23.56
C GLU A 295 16.48 8.92 23.14
N ASP A 296 17.36 9.89 22.84
CA ASP A 296 16.93 11.24 22.40
C ASP A 296 16.15 11.17 21.07
N LEU A 297 16.58 10.38 20.11
CA LEU A 297 15.89 10.16 18.86
C LEU A 297 14.55 9.44 19.08
N TYR A 298 14.50 8.44 19.96
CA TYR A 298 13.27 7.72 20.29
C TYR A 298 12.18 8.68 20.77
N PHE A 299 12.47 9.54 21.76
CA PHE A 299 11.49 10.52 22.26
C PHE A 299 11.10 11.56 21.20
N ARG A 300 11.99 11.87 20.28
CA ARG A 300 11.67 12.79 19.18
C ARG A 300 10.78 12.15 18.12
N LEU A 301 10.89 10.86 17.85
CA LEU A 301 10.04 10.15 16.91
C LEU A 301 8.70 9.72 17.52
N ASN A 302 8.70 9.27 18.76
CA ASN A 302 7.53 8.73 19.46
C ASN A 302 6.66 9.84 20.10
N VAL A 303 6.18 10.79 19.28
CA VAL A 303 5.25 11.84 19.76
C VAL A 303 3.82 11.30 19.79
N ILE A 304 3.40 10.62 18.73
CA ILE A 304 2.11 9.93 18.65
C ILE A 304 2.38 8.47 18.25
N PRO A 305 2.25 7.53 19.19
CA PRO A 305 2.35 6.11 18.87
C PRO A 305 1.09 5.60 18.17
N VAL A 306 1.25 4.81 17.11
CA VAL A 306 0.19 4.11 16.39
C VAL A 306 0.58 2.65 16.24
N ALA A 307 -0.12 1.77 16.96
CA ALA A 307 0.11 0.33 16.85
C ALA A 307 -0.82 -0.30 15.80
N VAL A 308 -0.26 -1.15 14.95
CA VAL A 308 -1.01 -1.90 13.93
C VAL A 308 -1.09 -3.37 14.36
N SER A 309 -2.30 -3.82 14.69
CA SER A 309 -2.55 -5.19 15.15
C SER A 309 -2.17 -6.23 14.10
N PRO A 310 -1.55 -7.36 14.50
CA PRO A 310 -1.28 -8.48 13.60
C PRO A 310 -2.59 -9.14 13.12
N LEU A 311 -2.53 -9.80 11.96
CA LEU A 311 -3.73 -10.36 11.31
C LEU A 311 -4.42 -11.43 12.15
N ARG A 312 -3.69 -12.21 12.97
CA ARG A 312 -4.24 -13.21 13.90
C ARG A 312 -5.15 -12.62 14.99
N GLU A 313 -5.02 -11.33 15.31
CA GLU A 313 -5.87 -10.62 16.27
C GLU A 313 -7.12 -10.00 15.63
N ARG A 314 -7.18 -10.02 14.28
CA ARG A 314 -8.31 -9.50 13.50
C ARG A 314 -8.77 -10.48 12.40
N PRO A 315 -9.07 -11.74 12.74
CA PRO A 315 -9.48 -12.76 11.75
C PRO A 315 -10.79 -12.39 11.02
N ALA A 316 -11.61 -11.53 11.61
CA ALA A 316 -12.84 -11.02 11.00
C ALA A 316 -12.56 -10.18 9.72
N ASP A 317 -11.34 -9.67 9.52
CA ASP A 317 -10.98 -8.89 8.33
C ASP A 317 -10.58 -9.79 7.15
N ILE A 318 -10.27 -11.07 7.38
CA ILE A 318 -9.77 -11.99 6.35
C ILE A 318 -10.73 -12.10 5.16
N PRO A 319 -12.06 -12.26 5.33
CA PRO A 319 -12.97 -12.34 4.20
C PRO A 319 -12.96 -11.08 3.31
N ALA A 320 -12.83 -9.90 3.92
CA ALA A 320 -12.76 -8.64 3.20
C ALA A 320 -11.42 -8.49 2.44
N LEU A 321 -10.32 -8.88 3.07
CA LEU A 321 -8.98 -8.88 2.48
C LEU A 321 -8.89 -9.85 1.28
N VAL A 322 -9.43 -11.07 1.39
CA VAL A 322 -9.47 -12.04 0.30
C VAL A 322 -10.23 -11.47 -0.91
N ARG A 323 -11.42 -10.91 -0.69
CA ARG A 323 -12.21 -10.27 -1.75
C ARG A 323 -11.45 -9.10 -2.40
N HIS A 324 -10.81 -8.27 -1.60
CA HIS A 324 -10.03 -7.14 -2.07
C HIS A 324 -8.87 -7.59 -2.98
N PHE A 325 -8.06 -8.56 -2.54
CA PHE A 325 -6.94 -9.06 -3.34
C PHE A 325 -7.38 -9.78 -4.61
N ALA A 326 -8.45 -10.58 -4.54
CA ALA A 326 -9.03 -11.23 -5.72
C ALA A 326 -9.54 -10.20 -6.75
N ALA A 327 -10.19 -9.12 -6.30
CA ALA A 327 -10.62 -8.03 -7.17
C ALA A 327 -9.45 -7.26 -7.79
N LEU A 328 -8.38 -7.04 -7.03
CA LEU A 328 -7.16 -6.39 -7.51
C LEU A 328 -6.49 -7.20 -8.62
N LEU A 329 -6.40 -8.52 -8.43
CA LEU A 329 -5.84 -9.45 -9.42
C LEU A 329 -6.67 -9.49 -10.71
N ARG A 330 -8.01 -9.50 -10.59
CA ARG A 330 -8.90 -9.42 -11.76
C ARG A 330 -8.60 -8.18 -12.60
N ARG A 331 -8.43 -7.02 -11.97
CA ARG A 331 -8.11 -5.75 -12.67
C ARG A 331 -6.78 -5.81 -13.41
N ARG A 332 -5.78 -6.54 -12.85
CA ARG A 332 -4.44 -6.67 -13.45
C ARG A 332 -4.37 -7.72 -14.56
N SER A 333 -4.98 -8.88 -14.36
CA SER A 333 -4.84 -10.03 -15.25
C SER A 333 -5.97 -10.16 -16.27
N GLY A 334 -7.11 -9.49 -16.07
CA GLY A 334 -8.32 -9.68 -16.88
C GLY A 334 -8.98 -11.04 -16.70
N GLN A 335 -8.42 -11.95 -15.90
CA GLN A 335 -8.95 -13.29 -15.67
C GLN A 335 -10.12 -13.26 -14.68
N ALA A 336 -11.09 -14.17 -14.85
CA ALA A 336 -12.16 -14.34 -13.90
C ALA A 336 -11.61 -14.80 -12.54
N PRO A 337 -11.93 -14.11 -11.43
CA PRO A 337 -11.48 -14.52 -10.12
C PRO A 337 -12.10 -15.87 -9.76
N PRO A 338 -11.44 -16.70 -8.93
CA PRO A 338 -12.04 -17.90 -8.38
C PRO A 338 -13.17 -17.57 -7.41
N GLU A 339 -14.11 -18.50 -7.26
CA GLU A 339 -15.12 -18.43 -6.20
C GLU A 339 -14.57 -19.05 -4.92
N TRP A 340 -14.69 -18.35 -3.81
CA TRP A 340 -14.21 -18.80 -2.50
C TRP A 340 -15.35 -19.37 -1.68
N THR A 341 -15.26 -20.63 -1.26
CA THR A 341 -16.26 -21.21 -0.34
C THR A 341 -16.08 -20.66 1.08
N ASP A 342 -17.14 -20.69 1.86
CA ASP A 342 -17.08 -20.32 3.29
C ASP A 342 -16.10 -21.20 4.08
N GLU A 343 -15.91 -22.45 3.66
CA GLU A 343 -14.95 -23.38 4.27
C GLU A 343 -13.50 -22.96 3.99
N ALA A 344 -13.20 -22.51 2.76
CA ALA A 344 -11.91 -21.93 2.41
C ALA A 344 -11.61 -20.70 3.28
N ILE A 345 -12.56 -19.79 3.39
CA ILE A 345 -12.42 -18.58 4.22
C ILE A 345 -12.23 -18.94 5.70
N ARG A 346 -12.99 -19.90 6.23
CA ARG A 346 -12.80 -20.38 7.61
C ARG A 346 -11.43 -21.03 7.82
N SER A 347 -10.92 -21.75 6.83
CA SER A 347 -9.57 -22.34 6.88
C SER A 347 -8.50 -21.25 6.95
N LEU A 348 -8.61 -20.21 6.11
CA LEU A 348 -7.71 -19.04 6.16
C LEU A 348 -7.80 -18.31 7.51
N ALA A 349 -9.01 -18.17 8.10
CA ALA A 349 -9.20 -17.47 9.36
C ALA A 349 -8.56 -18.18 10.58
N ARG A 350 -8.30 -19.49 10.48
CA ARG A 350 -7.64 -20.28 11.54
C ARG A 350 -6.11 -20.21 11.50
N HIS A 351 -5.53 -19.77 10.40
CA HIS A 351 -4.09 -19.68 10.24
C HIS A 351 -3.51 -18.52 11.07
N ARG A 352 -2.29 -18.67 11.59
CA ARG A 352 -1.61 -17.68 12.46
C ARG A 352 -1.06 -16.47 11.73
N TRP A 353 -0.81 -16.58 10.44
CA TRP A 353 -0.32 -15.51 9.58
C TRP A 353 0.96 -14.83 10.09
N PRO A 354 2.09 -15.55 10.22
CA PRO A 354 3.36 -14.95 10.66
C PRO A 354 3.82 -13.81 9.75
N GLY A 355 3.53 -13.87 8.44
CA GLY A 355 3.77 -12.80 7.46
C GLY A 355 2.58 -11.83 7.30
N ASN A 356 1.56 -11.93 8.16
CA ASN A 356 0.41 -11.04 8.22
C ASN A 356 -0.32 -10.87 6.87
N VAL A 357 -0.70 -9.65 6.52
CA VAL A 357 -1.46 -9.33 5.30
C VAL A 357 -0.63 -9.58 4.03
N ARG A 358 0.70 -9.44 4.11
CA ARG A 358 1.60 -9.74 2.97
C ARG A 358 1.58 -11.23 2.62
N GLU A 359 1.60 -12.10 3.61
CA GLU A 359 1.48 -13.55 3.41
C GLU A 359 0.11 -13.94 2.86
N LEU A 360 -0.97 -13.37 3.43
CA LEU A 360 -2.33 -13.59 2.93
C LEU A 360 -2.46 -13.16 1.46
N ALA A 361 -1.94 -11.99 1.09
CA ALA A 361 -1.97 -11.51 -0.29
C ALA A 361 -1.28 -12.49 -1.25
N ASN A 362 -0.09 -12.99 -0.90
CA ASN A 362 0.66 -13.96 -1.70
C ASN A 362 -0.10 -15.29 -1.86
N ILE A 363 -0.76 -15.77 -0.79
CA ILE A 363 -1.56 -17.01 -0.82
C ILE A 363 -2.81 -16.82 -1.70
N VAL A 364 -3.50 -15.69 -1.57
CA VAL A 364 -4.68 -15.38 -2.41
C VAL A 364 -4.26 -15.25 -3.88
N GLU A 365 -3.16 -14.59 -4.17
CA GLU A 365 -2.62 -14.49 -5.53
C GLU A 365 -2.30 -15.85 -6.12
N ARG A 366 -1.55 -16.69 -5.39
CA ARG A 366 -1.18 -18.04 -5.81
C ARG A 366 -2.42 -18.90 -6.09
N LEU A 367 -3.38 -18.92 -5.18
CA LEU A 367 -4.63 -19.67 -5.34
C LEU A 367 -5.47 -19.16 -6.51
N SER A 368 -5.54 -17.84 -6.70
CA SER A 368 -6.28 -17.23 -7.79
C SER A 368 -5.68 -17.56 -9.18
N ILE A 369 -4.35 -17.64 -9.27
CA ILE A 369 -3.66 -18.03 -10.51
C ILE A 369 -3.87 -19.53 -10.81
N LEU A 370 -3.71 -20.39 -9.79
CA LEU A 370 -3.81 -21.84 -9.96
C LEU A 370 -5.24 -22.32 -10.23
N HIS A 371 -6.25 -21.58 -9.77
CA HIS A 371 -7.67 -21.96 -9.81
C HIS A 371 -8.54 -20.89 -10.51
N ALA A 372 -8.00 -20.18 -11.52
CA ALA A 372 -8.74 -19.18 -12.27
C ALA A 372 -10.07 -19.74 -12.81
N GLY A 373 -11.20 -19.06 -12.53
CA GLY A 373 -12.53 -19.46 -12.93
C GLY A 373 -13.07 -20.74 -12.27
N LYS A 374 -12.40 -21.26 -11.22
CA LYS A 374 -12.82 -22.45 -10.46
C LYS A 374 -13.19 -22.08 -9.03
N THR A 375 -13.80 -23.03 -8.32
CA THR A 375 -14.13 -22.87 -6.90
C THR A 375 -12.94 -23.32 -6.04
N ILE A 376 -12.60 -22.53 -5.03
CA ILE A 376 -11.56 -22.82 -4.02
C ILE A 376 -12.26 -23.26 -2.73
N GLY A 377 -12.00 -24.50 -2.33
CA GLY A 377 -12.44 -25.08 -1.07
C GLY A 377 -11.33 -25.16 -0.01
N ALA A 378 -11.61 -25.81 1.11
CA ALA A 378 -10.66 -25.99 2.20
C ALA A 378 -9.43 -26.84 1.79
N ALA A 379 -9.61 -27.79 0.85
CA ALA A 379 -8.53 -28.66 0.39
C ALA A 379 -7.47 -27.89 -0.40
N GLU A 380 -7.90 -27.01 -1.31
CA GLU A 380 -7.01 -26.15 -2.11
C GLU A 380 -6.24 -25.18 -1.22
N VAL A 381 -6.91 -24.61 -0.21
CA VAL A 381 -6.28 -23.75 0.79
C VAL A 381 -5.24 -24.54 1.59
N ALA A 382 -5.58 -25.74 2.08
CA ALA A 382 -4.66 -26.57 2.85
C ALA A 382 -3.42 -27.02 2.05
N ALA A 383 -3.55 -27.18 0.72
CA ALA A 383 -2.43 -27.55 -0.16
C ALA A 383 -1.41 -26.41 -0.33
N VAL A 384 -1.82 -25.16 -0.14
CA VAL A 384 -0.97 -23.98 -0.39
C VAL A 384 -0.52 -23.30 0.90
N LEU A 385 -1.31 -23.40 1.98
CA LEU A 385 -0.85 -22.95 3.29
C LEU A 385 0.41 -23.74 3.65
N PRO A 386 1.49 -23.08 4.12
CA PRO A 386 2.56 -23.80 4.79
C PRO A 386 1.89 -24.70 5.80
N MET A 387 2.25 -26.00 5.81
CA MET A 387 1.78 -26.89 6.90
C MET A 387 2.11 -26.12 8.17
N GLY A 388 1.05 -25.51 8.72
CA GLY A 388 1.20 -24.74 9.94
C GLY A 388 1.93 -25.64 10.91
N ASP A 389 2.88 -25.09 11.61
CA ASP A 389 3.51 -25.70 12.78
C ASP A 389 2.45 -26.20 13.77
N GLY A 390 1.62 -27.13 13.31
CA GLY A 390 0.77 -27.99 14.12
C GLY A 390 1.64 -29.00 14.86
N VAL A 391 2.92 -28.98 14.54
CA VAL A 391 3.97 -29.55 15.31
C VAL A 391 4.88 -28.39 15.72
N SER A 392 4.45 -27.57 16.68
CA SER A 392 5.43 -26.87 17.51
C SER A 392 6.41 -27.96 17.93
N ALA A 393 7.66 -27.86 17.44
CA ALA A 393 8.73 -28.41 18.25
C ALA A 393 8.42 -27.92 19.67
N PRO A 394 8.37 -28.81 20.68
CA PRO A 394 8.16 -28.36 22.05
C PRO A 394 9.09 -27.17 22.23
N PRO A 395 8.67 -26.07 22.89
CA PRO A 395 9.58 -25.00 23.19
C PRO A 395 10.79 -25.70 23.76
N LEU A 396 11.94 -25.45 23.12
CA LEU A 396 13.21 -25.88 23.72
C LEU A 396 13.09 -25.42 25.17
N PRO A 397 13.09 -26.32 26.16
CA PRO A 397 13.07 -25.90 27.53
C PRO A 397 14.14 -24.82 27.67
N ASP A 398 13.90 -23.79 28.44
CA ASP A 398 14.77 -22.62 28.57
C ASP A 398 16.14 -23.12 29.06
N LEU A 399 16.93 -23.63 28.12
CA LEU A 399 18.18 -24.40 28.35
C LEU A 399 19.29 -23.51 28.91
N VAL A 400 19.08 -22.20 28.92
CA VAL A 400 20.03 -21.21 29.42
C VAL A 400 19.89 -21.01 30.94
N GLN A 401 18.83 -21.52 31.57
CA GLN A 401 18.57 -21.40 33.01
C GLN A 401 18.57 -22.72 33.77
N SER A 402 18.79 -23.86 33.11
CA SER A 402 18.89 -25.15 33.80
C SER A 402 20.34 -25.48 34.17
N GLU A 403 20.56 -25.91 35.40
CA GLU A 403 21.85 -26.45 35.90
C GLU A 403 22.23 -27.82 35.28
N LEU A 404 21.52 -28.23 34.22
CA LEU A 404 21.67 -29.50 33.51
C LEU A 404 22.89 -29.47 32.60
N THR A 405 23.62 -30.58 32.53
CA THR A 405 24.74 -30.72 31.57
C THR A 405 24.18 -30.84 30.14
N LEU A 406 25.02 -30.57 29.14
CA LEU A 406 24.67 -30.74 27.72
C LEU A 406 24.16 -32.16 27.43
N SER A 407 24.74 -33.17 28.10
CA SER A 407 24.33 -34.59 27.97
C SER A 407 22.92 -34.82 28.49
N ASP A 408 22.60 -34.30 29.67
CA ASP A 408 21.29 -34.47 30.28
C ASP A 408 20.19 -33.77 29.45
N THR A 409 20.52 -32.60 28.90
CA THR A 409 19.64 -31.86 28.03
C THR A 409 19.37 -32.59 26.71
N LEU A 410 20.38 -33.19 26.10
CA LEU A 410 20.23 -34.00 24.90
C LEU A 410 19.40 -35.26 25.14
N ASP A 411 19.61 -35.90 26.28
CA ASP A 411 18.85 -37.10 26.67
C ASP A 411 17.37 -36.77 26.93
N GLU A 412 17.08 -35.64 27.54
CA GLU A 412 15.68 -35.17 27.74
C GLU A 412 14.99 -34.80 26.41
N TYR A 413 15.70 -34.17 25.50
CA TYR A 413 15.18 -33.88 24.17
C TYR A 413 14.95 -35.16 23.34
N GLU A 414 15.89 -36.11 23.40
CA GLU A 414 15.76 -37.41 22.74
C GLU A 414 14.57 -38.20 23.32
N ARG A 415 14.32 -38.14 24.62
CA ARG A 415 13.15 -38.73 25.30
C ARG A 415 11.87 -38.17 24.73
N LEU A 416 11.73 -36.84 24.68
CA LEU A 416 10.56 -36.17 24.16
C LEU A 416 10.24 -36.54 22.69
N LEU A 417 11.28 -36.63 21.85
CA LEU A 417 11.13 -37.05 20.46
C LEU A 417 10.63 -38.49 20.33
N ILE A 418 11.14 -39.41 21.12
CA ILE A 418 10.79 -40.83 21.11
C ILE A 418 9.34 -41.00 21.62
N GLU A 419 8.97 -40.39 22.75
CA GLU A 419 7.62 -40.44 23.33
C GLU A 419 6.57 -39.90 22.36
N ARG A 420 6.89 -38.82 21.69
CA ARG A 420 6.01 -38.22 20.67
C ARG A 420 5.83 -39.12 19.44
N ALA A 421 6.91 -39.74 18.98
CA ALA A 421 6.86 -40.67 17.86
C ALA A 421 6.05 -41.93 18.22
N LEU A 422 6.19 -42.43 19.46
CA LEU A 422 5.39 -43.56 19.96
C LEU A 422 3.91 -43.19 20.11
N SER A 423 3.60 -42.03 20.64
CA SER A 423 2.23 -41.53 20.74
C SER A 423 1.58 -41.39 19.35
N ALA A 424 2.28 -40.78 18.37
CA ALA A 424 1.82 -40.63 17.00
C ALA A 424 1.72 -41.96 16.23
N ALA A 425 2.38 -43.01 16.71
CA ALA A 425 2.35 -44.37 16.18
C ALA A 425 1.43 -45.29 16.99
N ASN A 426 0.57 -44.78 17.88
CA ASN A 426 -0.32 -45.52 18.73
C ASN A 426 0.41 -46.63 19.51
N GLY A 427 1.64 -46.39 19.98
CA GLY A 427 2.47 -47.33 20.72
C GLY A 427 3.24 -48.34 19.88
N VAL A 428 3.08 -48.36 18.55
CA VAL A 428 3.75 -49.33 17.68
C VAL A 428 5.19 -48.91 17.41
N VAL A 429 6.16 -49.54 18.08
CA VAL A 429 7.59 -49.19 18.01
C VAL A 429 8.18 -49.28 16.60
N ALA A 430 7.72 -50.23 15.76
CA ALA A 430 8.19 -50.34 14.38
C ALA A 430 7.75 -49.14 13.52
N GLU A 431 6.57 -48.59 13.76
CA GLU A 431 6.07 -47.38 13.07
C GLU A 431 6.76 -46.11 13.59
N ALA A 432 6.99 -46.03 14.91
CA ALA A 432 7.75 -44.95 15.51
C ALA A 432 9.20 -44.89 14.97
N ALA A 433 9.84 -46.04 14.82
CA ALA A 433 11.19 -46.14 14.24
C ALA A 433 11.23 -45.63 12.79
N ARG A 434 10.23 -45.98 11.94
CA ARG A 434 10.10 -45.46 10.59
C ARG A 434 9.95 -43.94 10.53
N ARG A 435 9.14 -43.38 11.40
CA ARG A 435 8.92 -41.93 11.52
C ARG A 435 10.19 -41.19 11.96
N LEU A 436 10.96 -41.77 12.89
CA LEU A 436 12.22 -41.24 13.34
C LEU A 436 13.40 -41.54 12.40
N ARG A 437 13.13 -42.20 11.26
CA ARG A 437 14.18 -42.62 10.30
C ARG A 437 15.32 -43.39 10.92
N THR A 438 15.02 -44.28 11.88
CA THR A 438 15.98 -45.15 12.57
C THR A 438 15.49 -46.60 12.48
N ASP A 439 16.42 -47.56 12.69
CA ASP A 439 16.05 -48.97 12.77
C ASP A 439 15.44 -49.31 14.14
N ARG A 440 14.56 -50.34 14.14
CA ARG A 440 13.83 -50.76 15.33
C ARG A 440 14.76 -51.18 16.49
N PRO A 441 15.88 -51.96 16.29
CA PRO A 441 16.82 -52.29 17.35
C PRO A 441 17.51 -51.06 17.97
N ASN A 442 17.83 -50.05 17.16
CA ASN A 442 18.44 -48.82 17.64
C ASN A 442 17.45 -48.03 18.50
N LEU A 443 16.20 -47.92 18.07
CA LEU A 443 15.16 -47.25 18.85
C LEU A 443 14.93 -47.93 20.19
N TYR A 444 14.90 -49.29 20.25
CA TYR A 444 14.77 -50.04 21.50
C TYR A 444 15.94 -49.79 22.45
N ARG A 445 17.20 -49.74 21.96
CA ARG A 445 18.36 -49.41 22.77
C ARG A 445 18.28 -48.01 23.37
N ARG A 446 17.83 -47.03 22.59
CA ARG A 446 17.65 -45.65 23.05
C ARG A 446 16.52 -45.53 24.08
N MET A 447 15.36 -46.16 23.81
CA MET A 447 14.27 -46.26 24.79
C MET A 447 14.71 -46.84 26.13
N LYS A 448 15.45 -47.98 26.09
CA LYS A 448 15.98 -48.61 27.31
C LYS A 448 16.98 -47.71 28.06
N ARG A 449 17.85 -46.99 27.34
CA ARG A 449 18.80 -46.04 27.95
C ARG A 449 18.07 -44.88 28.64
N LEU A 450 17.01 -44.41 28.03
CA LEU A 450 16.23 -43.23 28.49
C LEU A 450 15.08 -43.60 29.45
N GLY A 451 14.88 -44.87 29.77
CA GLY A 451 13.86 -45.35 30.69
C GLY A 451 12.42 -45.23 30.12
N ILE A 452 12.27 -45.28 28.79
CA ILE A 452 10.97 -45.22 28.14
C ILE A 452 10.41 -46.62 27.95
N THR A 453 9.23 -46.90 28.51
CA THR A 453 8.46 -48.16 28.32
C THR A 453 7.47 -48.00 27.19
N ALA A 454 7.41 -48.99 26.27
CA ALA A 454 6.36 -49.02 25.25
C ALA A 454 5.02 -49.37 25.89
N PRO A 455 3.94 -48.66 25.51
CA PRO A 455 2.60 -49.03 25.99
C PRO A 455 2.26 -50.41 25.39
N GLY A 456 2.31 -51.48 26.21
CA GLY A 456 1.94 -52.85 25.79
C GLY A 456 2.93 -53.96 26.24
N GLU A 457 3.95 -53.67 27.07
CA GLU A 457 4.72 -54.65 27.83
C GLU A 457 4.42 -54.59 29.31
#